data_df51da42e60aec58a1695790cc0baa59
#
_entry.id   df51da42e60aec58a1695790cc0baa59
#
_cell.length_a   1.000
_cell.length_b   1.000
_cell.length_c   1.000
_cell.angle_alpha   90.00
_cell.angle_beta   90.00
_cell.angle_gamma   90.00
#
_symmetry.space_group_name_H-M   'P 1'
#
loop_
_entity.id
_entity.type
_entity.pdbx_description
1 polymer ?
#
loop_
_entity_poly.entity_id
_entity_poly.type
_entity_poly.pdbx_seq_one_letter_code
_entity_poly.pdbx_strand_id
1 'polypeptide(L)'
;MKKRTLFERLFWTPNYFTIAIRKRDAHEAPIWERKHFQPDYVMPATRDHWVADPMLAEDNGKTYIFYEAAHHGKGRIEVVELYDNGTTSQPAVALEREYHLSYPFVFKHGGEWYMIPESCAIHEVQLLKATHFPTDWEYVTTLLKENAVDSTVQS
;
A
#
# COMPACT_ATOMS: atom_id res chain seq x y z
N MET A 1 5.02 -6.13 26.70
CA MET A 1 6.19 -6.10 25.80
C MET A 1 7.33 -6.90 26.42
N LYS A 2 7.75 -7.99 25.79
CA LYS A 2 8.91 -8.79 26.27
C LYS A 2 10.20 -8.00 26.03
N LYS A 3 10.99 -7.72 27.07
CA LYS A 3 12.30 -7.06 26.92
C LYS A 3 13.22 -8.01 26.16
N ARG A 4 13.76 -7.58 25.03
CA ARG A 4 14.72 -8.33 24.23
C ARG A 4 16.04 -8.52 24.98
N THR A 5 16.67 -9.68 24.83
CA THR A 5 17.99 -9.98 25.38
C THR A 5 19.08 -9.12 24.70
N LEU A 6 20.24 -8.96 25.33
CA LEU A 6 21.37 -8.24 24.76
C LEU A 6 21.81 -8.85 23.40
N PHE A 7 21.77 -10.17 23.30
CA PHE A 7 22.10 -10.91 22.06
C PHE A 7 21.12 -10.57 20.93
N GLU A 8 19.80 -10.58 21.18
CA GLU A 8 18.77 -10.19 20.22
C GLU A 8 18.89 -8.72 19.79
N ARG A 9 19.46 -7.86 20.64
CA ARG A 9 19.71 -6.43 20.30
C ARG A 9 20.95 -6.24 19.44
N LEU A 10 21.98 -7.08 19.57
CA LEU A 10 23.24 -7.00 18.82
C LEU A 10 23.16 -7.65 17.42
N PHE A 11 22.36 -8.71 17.28
CA PHE A 11 22.27 -9.49 16.04
C PHE A 11 20.92 -9.38 15.32
N TRP A 12 19.99 -8.61 15.87
CA TRP A 12 18.70 -8.41 15.24
C TRP A 12 18.81 -7.31 14.18
N THR A 13 18.75 -7.70 12.92
CA THR A 13 18.46 -6.78 11.82
C THR A 13 16.98 -6.40 11.88
N PRO A 14 16.64 -5.11 12.03
CA PRO A 14 15.25 -4.72 12.00
C PRO A 14 14.66 -5.08 10.65
N ASN A 15 13.64 -5.94 10.65
CA ASN A 15 12.86 -6.18 9.46
C ASN A 15 12.01 -4.93 9.20
N TYR A 16 12.13 -4.37 8.04
CA TYR A 16 11.23 -3.37 7.50
C TYR A 16 10.81 -3.80 6.10
N PHE A 17 9.66 -3.36 5.68
CA PHE A 17 9.10 -3.71 4.39
C PHE A 17 9.54 -2.70 3.34
N THR A 18 9.61 -3.16 2.10
CA THR A 18 9.80 -2.32 0.93
C THR A 18 9.04 -2.91 -0.25
N ILE A 19 8.70 -2.07 -1.22
CA ILE A 19 8.02 -2.46 -2.43
C ILE A 19 9.05 -2.60 -3.54
N ALA A 20 9.06 -3.77 -4.16
CA ALA A 20 9.87 -4.07 -5.33
C ALA A 20 8.98 -4.09 -6.57
N ILE A 21 9.37 -3.33 -7.59
CA ILE A 21 8.63 -3.16 -8.82
C ILE A 21 9.39 -3.83 -9.95
N ARG A 22 8.69 -4.58 -10.79
CA ARG A 22 9.24 -5.16 -12.01
C ARG A 22 8.21 -5.10 -13.14
N LYS A 23 8.64 -4.59 -14.27
CA LYS A 23 7.85 -4.67 -15.50
C LYS A 23 7.80 -6.12 -15.97
N ARG A 24 6.62 -6.60 -16.28
CA ARG A 24 6.42 -7.93 -16.82
C ARG A 24 6.32 -7.87 -18.34
N ASP A 25 7.12 -8.68 -19.04
CA ASP A 25 6.88 -8.95 -20.46
C ASP A 25 5.69 -9.91 -20.60
N ALA A 26 4.81 -9.65 -21.56
CA ALA A 26 3.62 -10.48 -21.82
C ALA A 26 3.98 -11.94 -22.15
N HIS A 27 5.20 -12.19 -22.66
CA HIS A 27 5.70 -13.51 -23.03
C HIS A 27 6.56 -14.18 -21.96
N GLU A 28 6.76 -13.53 -20.83
CA GLU A 28 7.54 -14.12 -19.72
C GLU A 28 6.78 -15.24 -19.01
N ALA A 29 7.56 -16.27 -18.61
CA ALA A 29 7.05 -17.33 -17.75
C ALA A 29 6.45 -16.78 -16.45
N PRO A 30 5.42 -17.44 -15.89
CA PRO A 30 4.85 -17.05 -14.61
C PRO A 30 5.92 -16.91 -13.50
N ILE A 31 5.68 -16.02 -12.54
CA ILE A 31 6.68 -15.72 -11.49
C ILE A 31 7.10 -16.95 -10.69
N TRP A 32 6.19 -17.92 -10.48
CA TRP A 32 6.46 -19.18 -9.75
C TRP A 32 7.36 -20.16 -10.51
N GLU A 33 7.57 -19.97 -11.81
CA GLU A 33 8.48 -20.77 -12.64
C GLU A 33 9.89 -20.18 -12.73
N ARG A 34 10.10 -19.01 -12.12
CA ARG A 34 11.37 -18.29 -12.22
C ARG A 34 12.27 -18.63 -11.04
N LYS A 35 13.52 -18.94 -11.33
CA LYS A 35 14.52 -19.23 -10.30
C LYS A 35 15.03 -17.97 -9.58
N HIS A 36 14.90 -16.80 -10.21
CA HIS A 36 15.39 -15.53 -9.68
C HIS A 36 14.40 -14.41 -10.01
N PHE A 37 14.06 -13.63 -8.98
CA PHE A 37 13.33 -12.37 -9.11
C PHE A 37 14.34 -11.23 -9.00
N GLN A 38 14.44 -10.42 -10.06
CA GLN A 38 15.25 -9.22 -10.06
C GLN A 38 14.32 -8.04 -10.33
N PRO A 39 14.13 -7.12 -9.37
CA PRO A 39 13.32 -5.94 -9.58
C PRO A 39 14.03 -4.91 -10.47
N ASP A 40 13.25 -4.15 -11.22
CA ASP A 40 13.73 -3.00 -11.96
C ASP A 40 13.93 -1.79 -11.04
N TYR A 41 13.10 -1.70 -10.02
CA TYR A 41 13.15 -0.64 -9.01
C TYR A 41 12.71 -1.16 -7.64
N VAL A 42 13.35 -0.65 -6.59
CA VAL A 42 12.99 -0.90 -5.19
C VAL A 42 12.73 0.44 -4.52
N MET A 43 11.56 0.61 -3.94
CA MET A 43 11.22 1.85 -3.24
C MET A 43 12.13 2.04 -2.03
N PRO A 44 12.66 3.26 -1.81
CA PRO A 44 13.50 3.52 -0.63
C PRO A 44 12.73 3.28 0.66
N ALA A 45 13.34 2.53 1.57
CA ALA A 45 12.77 2.27 2.89
C ALA A 45 13.87 2.27 3.95
N THR A 46 13.50 2.64 5.17
CA THR A 46 14.35 2.61 6.36
C THR A 46 13.58 2.01 7.53
N ARG A 47 14.22 1.81 8.67
CA ARG A 47 13.55 1.32 9.87
C ARG A 47 12.40 2.22 10.35
N ASP A 48 12.56 3.53 10.21
CA ASP A 48 11.61 4.52 10.73
C ASP A 48 10.62 5.00 9.64
N HIS A 49 10.91 4.62 8.39
CA HIS A 49 10.07 4.90 7.24
C HIS A 49 10.13 3.72 6.27
N TRP A 50 9.07 2.92 6.21
CA TRP A 50 8.97 1.75 5.34
C TRP A 50 7.62 1.73 4.63
N VAL A 51 7.54 0.92 3.56
CA VAL A 51 6.39 0.87 2.66
C VAL A 51 5.94 -0.58 2.45
N ALA A 52 4.62 -0.81 2.43
CA ALA A 52 4.00 -2.12 2.28
C ALA A 52 2.67 -2.06 1.52
N ASP A 53 2.04 -3.21 1.32
CA ASP A 53 0.69 -3.40 0.81
C ASP A 53 0.40 -2.65 -0.49
N PRO A 54 1.19 -2.86 -1.57
CA PRO A 54 1.00 -2.14 -2.82
C PRO A 54 -0.28 -2.59 -3.54
N MET A 55 -1.11 -1.62 -3.95
CA MET A 55 -2.26 -1.79 -4.82
C MET A 55 -2.12 -0.97 -6.09
N LEU A 56 -2.32 -1.61 -7.24
CA LEU A 56 -2.26 -0.96 -8.54
C LEU A 56 -3.63 -0.43 -8.95
N ALA A 57 -3.65 0.75 -9.56
CA ALA A 57 -4.81 1.34 -10.20
C ALA A 57 -4.41 1.97 -11.53
N GLU A 58 -5.21 1.77 -12.57
CA GLU A 58 -4.99 2.38 -13.89
C GLU A 58 -6.10 3.37 -14.19
N ASP A 59 -5.73 4.61 -14.49
CA ASP A 59 -6.68 5.65 -14.86
C ASP A 59 -6.09 6.57 -15.94
N ASN A 60 -6.87 6.81 -17.01
CA ASN A 60 -6.48 7.68 -18.13
C ASN A 60 -5.07 7.38 -18.70
N GLY A 61 -4.72 6.10 -18.82
CA GLY A 61 -3.43 5.64 -19.36
C GLY A 61 -2.24 5.81 -18.41
N LYS A 62 -2.47 6.13 -17.15
CA LYS A 62 -1.47 6.21 -16.09
C LYS A 62 -1.66 5.07 -15.12
N THR A 63 -0.56 4.54 -14.61
CA THR A 63 -0.54 3.52 -13.56
C THR A 63 -0.16 4.17 -12.23
N TYR A 64 -0.95 3.92 -11.20
CA TYR A 64 -0.71 4.38 -9.84
C TYR A 64 -0.46 3.21 -8.92
N ILE A 65 0.43 3.41 -7.95
CA ILE A 65 0.66 2.47 -6.84
C ILE A 65 0.23 3.16 -5.57
N PHE A 66 -0.84 2.68 -4.95
CA PHE A 66 -1.24 3.02 -3.59
C PHE A 66 -0.55 2.06 -2.62
N TYR A 67 -0.10 2.54 -1.49
CA TYR A 67 0.61 1.71 -0.52
C TYR A 67 0.53 2.27 0.89
N GLU A 68 0.76 1.42 1.87
CA GLU A 68 1.04 1.85 3.24
C GLU A 68 2.42 2.49 3.30
N ALA A 69 2.50 3.69 3.85
CA ALA A 69 3.75 4.34 4.24
C ALA A 69 3.76 4.51 5.75
N ALA A 70 4.64 3.78 6.43
CA ALA A 70 4.76 3.85 7.87
C ALA A 70 5.84 4.87 8.29
N HIS A 71 5.44 5.81 9.10
CA HIS A 71 6.31 6.80 9.71
C HIS A 71 6.29 6.61 11.23
N HIS A 72 7.45 6.24 11.83
CA HIS A 72 7.57 5.99 13.26
C HIS A 72 6.51 5.02 13.82
N GLY A 73 6.11 4.02 13.02
CA GLY A 73 5.15 2.99 13.41
C GLY A 73 3.67 3.33 13.21
N LYS A 74 3.37 4.53 12.65
CA LYS A 74 2.01 4.89 12.22
C LYS A 74 1.94 4.88 10.69
N GLY A 75 1.03 4.05 10.14
CA GLY A 75 0.78 3.96 8.70
C GLY A 75 -0.20 5.04 8.22
N ARG A 76 0.05 5.53 7.01
CA ARG A 76 -0.87 6.31 6.18
C ARG A 76 -0.84 5.77 4.76
N ILE A 77 -1.78 6.15 3.93
CA ILE A 77 -1.79 5.74 2.53
C ILE A 77 -1.12 6.82 1.68
N GLU A 78 -0.10 6.41 0.95
CA GLU A 78 0.55 7.22 -0.06
C GLU A 78 0.29 6.65 -1.46
N VAL A 79 0.52 7.49 -2.46
CA VAL A 79 0.39 7.12 -3.87
C VAL A 79 1.54 7.69 -4.68
N VAL A 80 2.01 6.91 -5.64
CA VAL A 80 2.94 7.34 -6.69
C VAL A 80 2.39 6.98 -8.07
N GLU A 81 2.73 7.77 -9.09
CA GLU A 81 2.57 7.39 -10.48
C GLU A 81 3.77 6.52 -10.89
N LEU A 82 3.51 5.35 -11.48
CA LEU A 82 4.52 4.47 -12.03
C LEU A 82 4.73 4.83 -13.51
N TYR A 83 5.95 5.18 -13.88
CA TYR A 83 6.30 5.52 -15.25
C TYR A 83 6.72 4.29 -16.07
N ASP A 84 6.63 4.39 -17.39
CA ASP A 84 6.99 3.32 -18.34
C ASP A 84 8.44 2.84 -18.21
N ASN A 85 9.33 3.69 -17.73
CA ASN A 85 10.73 3.35 -17.48
C ASN A 85 10.94 2.58 -16.17
N GLY A 86 9.88 2.28 -15.41
CA GLY A 86 9.92 1.55 -14.15
C GLY A 86 10.20 2.42 -12.92
N THR A 87 10.45 3.72 -13.07
CA THR A 87 10.60 4.66 -11.95
C THR A 87 9.24 5.22 -11.49
N THR A 88 9.21 5.92 -10.35
CA THR A 88 7.99 6.50 -9.81
C THR A 88 8.08 8.02 -9.70
N SER A 89 6.93 8.68 -9.60
CA SER A 89 6.84 10.07 -9.15
C SER A 89 7.31 10.21 -7.70
N GLN A 90 7.41 11.45 -7.22
CA GLN A 90 7.50 11.69 -5.77
C GLN A 90 6.20 11.23 -5.10
N PRO A 91 6.27 10.65 -3.89
CA PRO A 91 5.10 10.26 -3.12
C PRO A 91 4.17 11.45 -2.82
N ALA A 92 2.88 11.21 -2.94
CA ALA A 92 1.83 12.09 -2.46
C ALA A 92 1.00 11.38 -1.39
N VAL A 93 0.54 12.10 -0.38
CA VAL A 93 -0.38 11.55 0.62
C VAL A 93 -1.75 11.41 -0.01
N ALA A 94 -2.29 10.19 -0.08
CA ALA A 94 -3.65 9.91 -0.53
C ALA A 94 -4.63 9.95 0.66
N LEU A 95 -4.27 9.35 1.79
CA LEU A 95 -5.13 9.33 2.98
C LEU A 95 -4.29 9.30 4.26
N GLU A 96 -4.58 10.21 5.19
CA GLU A 96 -4.00 10.24 6.52
C GLU A 96 -5.08 10.42 7.59
N ARG A 97 -4.92 9.75 8.73
CA ARG A 97 -5.84 9.83 9.88
C ARG A 97 -5.02 9.89 11.17
N GLU A 98 -5.69 10.19 12.29
CA GLU A 98 -5.06 10.12 13.61
C GLU A 98 -4.67 8.70 14.03
N TYR A 99 -5.27 7.71 13.41
CA TYR A 99 -5.01 6.28 13.61
C TYR A 99 -4.22 5.68 12.45
N HIS A 100 -3.70 4.48 12.66
CA HIS A 100 -2.97 3.70 11.66
C HIS A 100 -3.87 3.28 10.50
N LEU A 101 -3.36 3.42 9.28
CA LEU A 101 -3.97 2.95 8.04
C LEU A 101 -2.98 2.06 7.30
N SER A 102 -3.46 0.96 6.74
CA SER A 102 -2.73 0.02 5.88
C SER A 102 -3.62 -0.51 4.77
N TYR A 103 -3.12 -1.43 3.97
CA TYR A 103 -3.83 -2.21 2.95
C TYR A 103 -4.88 -1.40 2.16
N PRO A 104 -4.47 -0.46 1.29
CA PRO A 104 -5.38 0.44 0.57
C PRO A 104 -6.06 -0.27 -0.61
N PHE A 105 -7.09 -1.07 -0.37
CA PHE A 105 -7.82 -1.71 -1.47
C PHE A 105 -8.56 -0.67 -2.30
N VAL A 106 -8.03 -0.39 -3.51
CA VAL A 106 -8.55 0.62 -4.44
C VAL A 106 -9.21 -0.07 -5.63
N PHE A 107 -10.42 0.38 -6.00
CA PHE A 107 -11.17 -0.18 -7.12
C PHE A 107 -12.06 0.85 -7.80
N LYS A 108 -12.42 0.59 -9.06
CA LYS A 108 -13.33 1.45 -9.85
C LYS A 108 -14.69 0.79 -9.97
N HIS A 109 -15.75 1.53 -9.67
CA HIS A 109 -17.14 1.08 -9.83
C HIS A 109 -18.01 2.23 -10.36
N GLY A 110 -18.80 1.95 -11.41
CA GLY A 110 -19.67 2.96 -12.01
C GLY A 110 -18.94 4.18 -12.56
N GLY A 111 -17.66 4.05 -12.94
CA GLY A 111 -16.82 5.14 -13.40
C GLY A 111 -16.12 5.94 -12.30
N GLU A 112 -16.43 5.67 -11.04
CA GLU A 112 -15.89 6.37 -9.86
C GLU A 112 -14.86 5.49 -9.13
N TRP A 113 -13.89 6.12 -8.49
CA TRP A 113 -12.86 5.43 -7.69
C TRP A 113 -13.26 5.34 -6.22
N TYR A 114 -13.04 4.17 -5.63
CA TYR A 114 -13.30 3.87 -4.23
C TYR A 114 -12.06 3.26 -3.58
N MET A 115 -11.97 3.44 -2.25
CA MET A 115 -10.94 2.83 -1.42
C MET A 115 -11.56 2.22 -0.17
N ILE A 116 -11.07 1.05 0.21
CA ILE A 116 -11.31 0.42 1.50
C ILE A 116 -9.94 0.24 2.15
N PRO A 117 -9.47 1.19 2.96
CA PRO A 117 -8.22 1.02 3.70
C PRO A 117 -8.47 0.14 4.92
N GLU A 118 -7.47 -0.60 5.36
CA GLU A 118 -7.51 -1.18 6.68
C GLU A 118 -7.50 -0.08 7.75
N SER A 119 -8.47 -0.13 8.64
CA SER A 119 -8.67 0.81 9.75
C SER A 119 -9.01 0.07 11.04
N CYS A 120 -8.32 -1.04 11.28
CA CYS A 120 -8.53 -1.94 12.44
C CYS A 120 -8.50 -1.18 13.78
N ALA A 121 -7.70 -0.12 13.90
CA ALA A 121 -7.57 0.69 15.11
C ALA A 121 -8.89 1.33 15.59
N ILE A 122 -9.85 1.54 14.70
CA ILE A 122 -11.18 2.08 15.02
C ILE A 122 -12.29 1.05 14.95
N HIS A 123 -11.96 -0.24 14.75
CA HIS A 123 -12.92 -1.34 14.65
C HIS A 123 -13.99 -1.13 13.56
N GLU A 124 -13.59 -0.55 12.44
CA GLU A 124 -14.49 -0.29 11.31
C GLU A 124 -13.79 -0.61 9.97
N VAL A 125 -14.57 -1.13 9.04
CA VAL A 125 -14.22 -1.20 7.61
C VAL A 125 -14.97 -0.05 6.93
N GLN A 126 -14.22 0.94 6.47
CA GLN A 126 -14.79 2.15 5.87
C GLN A 126 -14.67 2.14 4.36
N LEU A 127 -15.70 2.62 3.67
CA LEU A 127 -15.68 2.91 2.24
C LEU A 127 -15.45 4.40 2.02
N LEU A 128 -14.44 4.73 1.22
CA LEU A 128 -14.15 6.08 0.76
C LEU A 128 -14.35 6.17 -0.74
N LYS A 129 -14.66 7.37 -1.23
CA LYS A 129 -14.79 7.70 -2.66
C LYS A 129 -13.81 8.82 -3.00
N ALA A 130 -13.16 8.74 -4.15
CA ALA A 130 -12.30 9.81 -4.62
C ALA A 130 -13.14 11.02 -5.04
N THR A 131 -12.79 12.19 -4.51
CA THR A 131 -13.27 13.49 -4.99
C THR A 131 -12.33 14.04 -6.07
N HIS A 132 -11.02 13.81 -5.92
CA HIS A 132 -10.00 14.04 -6.93
C HIS A 132 -8.99 12.87 -6.90
N PHE A 133 -9.16 11.93 -7.81
CA PHE A 133 -8.23 10.81 -7.94
C PHE A 133 -6.85 11.29 -8.43
N PRO A 134 -5.74 10.84 -7.83
CA PRO A 134 -5.62 9.77 -6.83
C PRO A 134 -5.51 10.25 -5.37
N THR A 135 -5.55 11.53 -5.05
CA THR A 135 -5.11 12.08 -3.77
C THR A 135 -6.22 12.44 -2.78
N ASP A 136 -7.42 12.79 -3.26
CA ASP A 136 -8.45 13.32 -2.36
C ASP A 136 -9.61 12.34 -2.22
N TRP A 137 -9.87 11.91 -0.98
CA TRP A 137 -10.85 10.88 -0.65
C TRP A 137 -11.79 11.34 0.46
N GLU A 138 -13.10 11.11 0.26
CA GLU A 138 -14.13 11.40 1.25
C GLU A 138 -14.76 10.10 1.76
N TYR A 139 -15.16 10.12 3.03
CA TYR A 139 -15.91 9.02 3.65
C TYR A 139 -17.30 8.91 3.04
N VAL A 140 -17.70 7.68 2.68
CA VAL A 140 -19.04 7.35 2.18
C VAL A 140 -19.85 6.68 3.27
N THR A 141 -19.35 5.55 3.81
CA THR A 141 -20.07 4.76 4.81
C THR A 141 -19.14 3.79 5.53
N THR A 142 -19.59 3.28 6.66
CA THR A 142 -19.01 2.12 7.33
C THR A 142 -19.68 0.84 6.81
N LEU A 143 -18.90 -0.04 6.20
CA LEU A 143 -19.37 -1.31 5.67
C LEU A 143 -19.54 -2.37 6.77
N LEU A 144 -18.64 -2.38 7.75
CA LEU A 144 -18.62 -3.34 8.83
C LEU A 144 -18.07 -2.67 10.11
N LYS A 145 -18.69 -2.96 11.26
CA LYS A 145 -18.22 -2.51 12.60
C LYS A 145 -17.63 -3.68 13.36
N GLU A 146 -16.47 -4.12 12.91
CA GLU A 146 -15.72 -5.25 13.45
C GLU A 146 -14.22 -5.05 13.25
N ASN A 147 -13.41 -5.79 13.99
CA ASN A 147 -11.99 -5.91 13.71
C ASN A 147 -11.79 -6.74 12.45
N ALA A 148 -11.52 -6.10 11.35
CA ALA A 148 -11.17 -6.78 10.11
C ALA A 148 -9.86 -6.22 9.56
N VAL A 149 -9.05 -7.10 9.00
CA VAL A 149 -7.79 -6.79 8.34
C VAL A 149 -7.89 -7.17 6.87
N ASP A 150 -7.11 -6.51 6.01
CA ASP A 150 -6.95 -6.84 4.58
C ASP A 150 -8.30 -7.01 3.85
N SER A 151 -9.26 -6.12 4.13
CA SER A 151 -10.61 -6.22 3.59
C SER A 151 -10.66 -5.95 2.09
N THR A 152 -11.25 -6.88 1.33
CA THR A 152 -11.47 -6.76 -0.11
C THR A 152 -12.94 -6.99 -0.45
N VAL A 153 -13.41 -6.44 -1.56
CA VAL A 153 -14.71 -6.77 -2.16
C VAL A 153 -14.51 -7.47 -3.49
N GLN A 154 -15.41 -8.40 -3.80
CA GLN A 154 -15.45 -9.07 -5.09
C GLN A 154 -16.75 -8.69 -5.78
N SER A 155 -16.66 -8.30 -7.06
CA SER A 155 -17.80 -8.01 -7.94
C SER A 155 -18.19 -9.20 -8.75
#